data_08eeda366d5cba9f109cedf0e5b6fa52
#
_entry.id   08eeda366d5cba9f109cedf0e5b6fa52
#
_cell.length_a   1.000
_cell.length_b   1.000
_cell.length_c   1.000
_cell.angle_alpha   90.00
_cell.angle_beta   90.00
_cell.angle_gamma   90.00
#
_symmetry.space_group_name_H-M   'P 1'
#
loop_
_entity.id
_entity.type
_entity.pdbx_description
1 polymer ?
#
loop_
_entity_poly.entity_id
_entity_poly.type
_entity_poly.pdbx_seq_one_letter_code
_entity_poly.pdbx_strand_id
1 'polypeptide(L)'
;MDKIASFQINHLLLNQGIYVSRKDKAGDQILTTFDIRMTKPNYEPVMNTAEVHTIEHLGATFLRNNEEYKDRVIYFGPMGCRTGFYLILAGDYESKDIVELMISMFEFIRHYHDPIPGANPRECGNYLDMNLGMANYLAEKFLSQVLYDIDDSRLNYPEG
;
A
#
# COMPACT_ATOMS: atom_id res chain seq x y z
N MET A 1 14.85 -4.46 -25.33
CA MET A 1 13.70 -3.96 -24.56
C MET A 1 14.26 -3.45 -23.24
N ASP A 2 14.02 -2.20 -22.89
CA ASP A 2 14.58 -1.60 -21.69
C ASP A 2 13.82 -2.06 -20.44
N LYS A 3 14.53 -2.17 -19.30
CA LYS A 3 13.92 -2.52 -18.04
C LYS A 3 13.03 -1.36 -17.54
N ILE A 4 11.84 -1.69 -17.08
CA ILE A 4 10.94 -0.72 -16.43
C ILE A 4 11.45 -0.37 -15.03
N ALA A 5 11.04 0.78 -14.49
CA ALA A 5 11.55 1.32 -13.23
C ALA A 5 11.46 0.33 -12.06
N SER A 6 10.34 -0.39 -11.94
CA SER A 6 10.13 -1.38 -10.86
C SER A 6 11.10 -2.58 -10.93
N PHE A 7 11.69 -2.87 -12.08
CA PHE A 7 12.67 -3.96 -12.24
C PHE A 7 14.12 -3.49 -12.02
N GLN A 8 14.34 -2.20 -11.82
CA GLN A 8 15.66 -1.65 -11.55
C GLN A 8 16.01 -1.63 -10.06
N ILE A 9 15.01 -1.79 -9.19
CA ILE A 9 15.21 -1.81 -7.74
C ILE A 9 15.79 -3.16 -7.33
N ASN A 10 16.82 -3.14 -6.50
CA ASN A 10 17.41 -4.36 -5.96
C ASN A 10 16.53 -4.96 -4.86
N HIS A 11 15.69 -5.92 -5.21
CA HIS A 11 14.75 -6.56 -4.29
C HIS A 11 15.42 -7.44 -3.22
N LEU A 12 16.71 -7.76 -3.35
CA LEU A 12 17.46 -8.47 -2.31
C LEU A 12 17.85 -7.55 -1.15
N LEU A 13 17.95 -6.25 -1.40
CA LEU A 13 18.29 -5.24 -0.40
C LEU A 13 17.05 -4.49 0.14
N LEU A 14 15.90 -4.63 -0.55
CA LEU A 14 14.68 -3.90 -0.22
C LEU A 14 14.05 -4.43 1.08
N ASN A 15 13.80 -3.52 2.03
CA ASN A 15 13.06 -3.80 3.26
C ASN A 15 11.59 -3.37 3.15
N GLN A 16 10.80 -3.69 4.17
CA GLN A 16 9.48 -3.10 4.34
C GLN A 16 9.63 -1.58 4.54
N GLY A 17 8.67 -0.82 4.05
CA GLY A 17 8.70 0.62 4.16
C GLY A 17 7.71 1.32 3.23
N ILE A 18 7.90 2.61 3.10
CA ILE A 18 7.16 3.47 2.17
C ILE A 18 8.18 4.15 1.25
N TYR A 19 8.05 3.94 -0.05
CA TYR A 19 9.00 4.46 -1.02
C TYR A 19 8.28 5.21 -2.13
N VAL A 20 8.89 6.28 -2.64
CA VAL A 20 8.48 6.85 -3.93
C VAL A 20 8.99 5.93 -5.03
N SER A 21 8.08 5.23 -5.71
CA SER A 21 8.43 4.34 -6.82
C SER A 21 8.77 5.14 -8.07
N ARG A 22 7.91 6.10 -8.41
CA ARG A 22 8.10 6.97 -9.58
C ARG A 22 7.20 8.21 -9.49
N LYS A 23 7.58 9.22 -10.24
CA LYS A 23 6.77 10.42 -10.49
C LYS A 23 6.53 10.54 -11.99
N ASP A 24 5.28 10.72 -12.38
CA ASP A 24 4.87 10.85 -13.77
C ASP A 24 4.18 12.19 -14.02
N LYS A 25 4.36 12.74 -15.22
CA LYS A 25 3.60 13.90 -15.70
C LYS A 25 2.38 13.44 -16.51
N ALA A 26 1.22 13.97 -16.16
CA ALA A 26 0.00 13.84 -16.93
C ALA A 26 -0.58 15.24 -17.17
N GLY A 27 -0.28 15.83 -18.34
CA GLY A 27 -0.53 17.25 -18.60
C GLY A 27 0.28 18.13 -17.64
N ASP A 28 -0.40 19.01 -16.90
CA ASP A 28 0.20 19.89 -15.89
C ASP A 28 0.27 19.26 -14.50
N GLN A 29 -0.26 18.04 -14.35
CA GLN A 29 -0.30 17.32 -13.09
C GLN A 29 0.92 16.40 -12.94
N ILE A 30 1.44 16.33 -11.71
CA ILE A 30 2.39 15.29 -11.30
C ILE A 30 1.61 14.20 -10.58
N LEU A 31 1.88 12.95 -10.92
CA LEU A 31 1.37 11.78 -10.22
C LEU A 31 2.52 11.10 -9.48
N THR A 32 2.40 10.96 -8.17
CA THR A 32 3.38 10.23 -7.35
C THR A 32 2.85 8.83 -7.07
N THR A 33 3.61 7.81 -7.45
CA THR A 33 3.34 6.41 -7.14
C THR A 33 4.20 6.00 -5.94
N PHE A 34 3.54 5.56 -4.87
CA PHE A 34 4.20 5.04 -3.67
C PHE A 34 4.18 3.52 -3.67
N ASP A 35 5.31 2.94 -3.30
CA ASP A 35 5.49 1.53 -2.98
C ASP A 35 5.28 1.36 -1.47
N ILE A 36 4.16 0.78 -1.08
CA ILE A 36 3.84 0.44 0.31
C ILE A 36 4.25 -1.00 0.53
N ARG A 37 5.50 -1.19 0.94
CA ARG A 37 6.11 -2.52 1.04
C ARG A 37 5.87 -3.11 2.42
N MET A 38 4.96 -4.08 2.51
CA MET A 38 4.54 -4.66 3.78
C MET A 38 5.37 -5.85 4.22
N THR A 39 5.96 -6.58 3.28
CA THR A 39 6.82 -7.73 3.57
C THR A 39 8.19 -7.56 2.93
N LYS A 40 9.23 -8.13 3.56
CA LYS A 40 10.57 -8.13 2.98
C LYS A 40 10.62 -9.09 1.79
N PRO A 41 10.84 -8.57 0.56
CA PRO A 41 10.81 -9.41 -0.64
C PRO A 41 11.82 -10.55 -0.57
N ASN A 42 11.41 -11.74 -1.00
CA ASN A 42 12.24 -12.95 -1.07
C ASN A 42 12.77 -13.51 0.27
N TYR A 43 12.42 -12.88 1.41
CA TYR A 43 12.81 -13.34 2.75
C TYR A 43 11.61 -13.76 3.61
N GLU A 44 10.50 -13.07 3.49
CA GLU A 44 9.28 -13.40 4.23
C GLU A 44 8.27 -14.10 3.31
N PRO A 45 7.37 -14.94 3.88
CA PRO A 45 6.21 -15.42 3.13
C PRO A 45 5.38 -14.25 2.60
N VAL A 46 4.92 -14.37 1.36
CA VAL A 46 4.02 -13.37 0.78
C VAL A 46 2.64 -13.44 1.42
N MET A 47 1.89 -12.34 1.37
CA MET A 47 0.49 -12.32 1.78
C MET A 47 -0.36 -13.20 0.86
N ASN A 48 -1.40 -13.84 1.40
CA ASN A 48 -2.34 -14.60 0.59
C ASN A 48 -3.36 -13.68 -0.09
N THR A 49 -4.05 -14.20 -1.10
CA THR A 49 -4.97 -13.40 -1.93
C THR A 49 -6.13 -12.82 -1.11
N ALA A 50 -6.68 -13.56 -0.16
CA ALA A 50 -7.84 -13.12 0.62
C ALA A 50 -7.55 -11.93 1.52
N GLU A 51 -6.43 -11.93 2.25
CA GLU A 51 -6.05 -10.78 3.07
C GLU A 51 -5.60 -9.57 2.25
N VAL A 52 -4.91 -9.79 1.14
CA VAL A 52 -4.54 -8.73 0.18
C VAL A 52 -5.80 -8.05 -0.38
N HIS A 53 -6.78 -8.83 -0.80
CA HIS A 53 -8.05 -8.34 -1.32
C HIS A 53 -8.85 -7.56 -0.25
N THR A 54 -8.85 -8.06 0.99
CA THR A 54 -9.47 -7.35 2.12
C THR A 54 -8.80 -6.00 2.40
N ILE A 55 -7.46 -5.96 2.45
CA ILE A 55 -6.71 -4.71 2.65
C ILE A 55 -6.97 -3.73 1.50
N GLU A 56 -7.07 -4.21 0.27
CA GLU A 56 -7.43 -3.37 -0.88
C GLU A 56 -8.80 -2.68 -0.69
N HIS A 57 -9.84 -3.43 -0.34
CA HIS A 57 -11.18 -2.87 -0.12
C HIS A 57 -11.20 -1.87 1.04
N LEU A 58 -10.60 -2.21 2.16
CA LEU A 58 -10.56 -1.34 3.34
C LEU A 58 -9.69 -0.10 3.11
N GLY A 59 -8.52 -0.26 2.52
CA GLY A 59 -7.61 0.84 2.22
C GLY A 59 -8.19 1.81 1.20
N ALA A 60 -8.77 1.31 0.12
CA ALA A 60 -9.42 2.14 -0.89
C ALA A 60 -10.61 2.91 -0.30
N THR A 61 -11.42 2.26 0.55
CA THR A 61 -12.54 2.91 1.23
C THR A 61 -12.04 4.01 2.17
N PHE A 62 -11.02 3.74 2.98
CA PHE A 62 -10.43 4.74 3.87
C PHE A 62 -9.91 5.95 3.10
N LEU A 63 -9.10 5.72 2.07
CA LEU A 63 -8.44 6.78 1.32
C LEU A 63 -9.44 7.68 0.61
N ARG A 64 -10.47 7.12 -0.02
CA ARG A 64 -11.48 7.88 -0.74
C ARG A 64 -12.51 8.58 0.17
N ASN A 65 -12.48 8.30 1.46
CA ASN A 65 -13.26 9.01 2.48
C ASN A 65 -12.39 9.91 3.38
N ASN A 66 -11.07 9.94 3.17
CA ASN A 66 -10.17 10.82 3.90
C ASN A 66 -10.35 12.29 3.46
N GLU A 67 -10.63 13.18 4.39
CA GLU A 67 -10.96 14.58 4.08
C GLU A 67 -9.82 15.35 3.40
N GLU A 68 -8.57 14.99 3.71
CA GLU A 68 -7.39 15.67 3.15
C GLU A 68 -7.01 15.14 1.76
N TYR A 69 -7.15 13.81 1.53
CA TYR A 69 -6.60 13.16 0.35
C TYR A 69 -7.63 12.62 -0.64
N LYS A 70 -8.93 12.57 -0.29
CA LYS A 70 -9.97 11.94 -1.13
C LYS A 70 -9.97 12.41 -2.60
N ASP A 71 -9.74 13.71 -2.82
CA ASP A 71 -9.74 14.29 -4.18
C ASP A 71 -8.40 14.11 -4.93
N ARG A 72 -7.40 13.54 -4.26
CA ARG A 72 -6.06 13.29 -4.82
C ARG A 72 -5.76 11.82 -5.07
N VAL A 73 -6.59 10.91 -4.55
CA VAL A 73 -6.40 9.47 -4.70
C VAL A 73 -6.74 9.05 -6.14
N ILE A 74 -5.74 8.55 -6.84
CA ILE A 74 -5.90 8.02 -8.20
C ILE A 74 -6.12 6.51 -8.16
N TYR A 75 -5.29 5.79 -7.37
CA TYR A 75 -5.34 4.34 -7.30
C TYR A 75 -4.72 3.83 -6.00
N PHE A 76 -5.31 2.79 -5.44
CA PHE A 76 -4.72 1.95 -4.40
C PHE A 76 -5.02 0.50 -4.72
N GLY A 77 -3.99 -0.33 -4.80
CA GLY A 77 -4.16 -1.74 -5.13
C GLY A 77 -2.90 -2.56 -4.92
N PRO A 78 -3.04 -3.90 -4.88
CA PRO A 78 -1.95 -4.81 -4.57
C PRO A 78 -0.95 -4.94 -5.70
N MET A 79 0.30 -5.23 -5.33
CA MET A 79 1.31 -5.69 -6.27
C MET A 79 1.08 -7.17 -6.61
N GLY A 80 1.37 -7.56 -7.85
CA GLY A 80 1.24 -8.94 -8.30
C GLY A 80 2.11 -9.93 -7.52
N CYS A 81 3.25 -9.49 -6.95
CA CYS A 81 4.11 -10.31 -6.10
C CYS A 81 3.57 -10.50 -4.67
N ARG A 82 2.50 -9.81 -4.30
CA ARG A 82 1.84 -9.88 -2.99
C ARG A 82 2.73 -9.55 -1.79
N THR A 83 3.68 -8.63 -1.98
CA THR A 83 4.55 -8.12 -0.91
C THR A 83 4.15 -6.72 -0.44
N GLY A 84 3.19 -6.10 -1.10
CA GLY A 84 2.71 -4.76 -0.76
C GLY A 84 1.68 -4.23 -1.73
N PHE A 85 1.52 -2.91 -1.69
CA PHE A 85 0.52 -2.17 -2.45
C PHE A 85 1.14 -0.98 -3.15
N TYR A 86 0.52 -0.54 -4.24
CA TYR A 86 0.77 0.77 -4.82
C TYR A 86 -0.32 1.75 -4.43
N LEU A 87 0.10 2.95 -4.03
CA LEU A 87 -0.76 4.12 -3.87
C LEU A 87 -0.32 5.18 -4.86
N ILE A 88 -1.24 5.68 -5.67
CA ILE A 88 -0.99 6.78 -6.60
C ILE A 88 -1.80 8.00 -6.15
N LEU A 89 -1.10 9.11 -5.90
CA LEU A 89 -1.70 10.39 -5.56
C LEU A 89 -1.41 11.43 -6.65
N ALA A 90 -2.39 12.26 -6.95
CA ALA A 90 -2.18 13.48 -7.74
C ALA A 90 -1.47 14.50 -6.87
N GLY A 91 -0.27 14.90 -7.25
CA GLY A 91 0.59 15.84 -6.55
C GLY A 91 2.04 15.37 -6.52
N ASP A 92 2.92 16.27 -6.13
CA ASP A 92 4.34 16.02 -5.96
C ASP A 92 4.66 15.78 -4.50
N TYR A 93 4.90 14.53 -4.14
CA TYR A 93 5.09 14.09 -2.75
C TYR A 93 6.42 13.34 -2.58
N GLU A 94 6.96 13.42 -1.35
CA GLU A 94 8.02 12.53 -0.88
C GLU A 94 7.44 11.43 0.02
N SER A 95 8.19 10.36 0.26
CA SER A 95 7.74 9.22 1.07
C SER A 95 7.28 9.63 2.47
N LYS A 96 8.02 10.54 3.12
CA LYS A 96 7.71 11.04 4.45
C LYS A 96 6.37 11.78 4.54
N ASP A 97 5.90 12.35 3.42
CA ASP A 97 4.68 13.15 3.41
C ASP A 97 3.42 12.31 3.66
N ILE A 98 3.47 11.01 3.41
CA ILE A 98 2.32 10.11 3.58
C ILE A 98 2.45 9.14 4.75
N VAL A 99 3.47 9.28 5.60
CA VAL A 99 3.66 8.37 6.76
C VAL A 99 2.44 8.40 7.68
N GLU A 100 1.98 9.59 8.06
CA GLU A 100 0.81 9.75 8.93
C GLU A 100 -0.48 9.24 8.28
N LEU A 101 -0.65 9.44 6.97
CA LEU A 101 -1.77 8.88 6.21
C LEU A 101 -1.76 7.35 6.26
N MET A 102 -0.60 6.73 6.07
CA MET A 102 -0.46 5.26 6.12
C MET A 102 -0.68 4.73 7.54
N ILE A 103 -0.16 5.38 8.56
CA ILE A 103 -0.45 5.02 9.94
C ILE A 103 -1.96 5.03 10.19
N SER A 104 -2.64 6.11 9.83
CA SER A 104 -4.09 6.23 10.01
C SER A 104 -4.87 5.16 9.22
N MET A 105 -4.46 4.87 7.99
CA MET A 105 -5.10 3.84 7.17
C MET A 105 -4.93 2.44 7.77
N PHE A 106 -3.72 2.08 8.19
CA PHE A 106 -3.48 0.75 8.77
C PHE A 106 -4.06 0.61 10.18
N GLU A 107 -4.16 1.69 10.96
CA GLU A 107 -4.93 1.67 12.22
C GLU A 107 -6.42 1.45 11.98
N PHE A 108 -6.99 2.08 10.96
CA PHE A 108 -8.36 1.81 10.52
C PHE A 108 -8.54 0.32 10.15
N ILE A 109 -7.65 -0.25 9.36
CA ILE A 109 -7.72 -1.67 8.96
C ILE A 109 -7.55 -2.58 10.17
N ARG A 110 -6.60 -2.30 11.05
CA ARG A 110 -6.35 -3.08 12.28
C ARG A 110 -7.59 -3.19 13.16
N HIS A 111 -8.34 -2.10 13.31
CA HIS A 111 -9.50 -2.02 14.20
C HIS A 111 -10.84 -2.29 13.51
N TYR A 112 -10.83 -2.59 12.23
CA TYR A 112 -12.05 -2.81 11.46
C TYR A 112 -12.68 -4.16 11.80
N HIS A 113 -13.98 -4.16 12.18
CA HIS A 113 -14.71 -5.37 12.58
C HIS A 113 -16.11 -5.47 11.96
N ASP A 114 -16.46 -4.54 11.09
CA ASP A 114 -17.74 -4.51 10.39
C ASP A 114 -17.70 -5.32 9.08
N PRO A 115 -18.82 -5.52 8.38
CA PRO A 115 -18.82 -6.10 7.04
C PRO A 115 -17.88 -5.34 6.10
N ILE A 116 -17.07 -6.08 5.35
CA ILE A 116 -16.09 -5.46 4.42
C ILE A 116 -16.84 -4.71 3.31
N PRO A 117 -16.55 -3.42 3.10
CA PRO A 117 -17.17 -2.64 2.04
C PRO A 117 -17.00 -3.30 0.67
N GLY A 118 -18.06 -3.39 -0.10
CA GLY A 118 -18.03 -3.96 -1.44
C GLY A 118 -17.89 -5.48 -1.51
N ALA A 119 -17.83 -6.19 -0.38
CA ALA A 119 -17.69 -7.65 -0.35
C ALA A 119 -19.04 -8.35 -0.57
N ASN A 120 -19.65 -8.13 -1.72
CA ASN A 120 -20.90 -8.76 -2.14
C ASN A 120 -20.86 -9.01 -3.66
N PRO A 121 -21.70 -9.93 -4.17
CA PRO A 121 -21.61 -10.36 -5.58
C PRO A 121 -21.98 -9.30 -6.60
N ARG A 122 -22.64 -8.23 -6.20
CA ARG A 122 -23.01 -7.12 -7.09
C ARG A 122 -21.83 -6.15 -7.27
N GLU A 123 -21.02 -5.97 -6.25
CA GLU A 123 -19.99 -4.91 -6.20
C GLU A 123 -18.57 -5.44 -6.42
N CYS A 124 -18.35 -6.74 -6.22
CA CYS A 124 -17.04 -7.36 -6.36
C CYS A 124 -17.10 -8.63 -7.20
N GLY A 125 -16.14 -8.78 -8.10
CA GLY A 125 -16.05 -9.96 -8.97
C GLY A 125 -15.60 -11.24 -8.26
N ASN A 126 -15.09 -11.15 -7.02
CA ASN A 126 -14.64 -12.29 -6.21
C ASN A 126 -14.86 -12.04 -4.72
N TYR A 127 -16.09 -11.73 -4.36
CA TYR A 127 -16.44 -11.24 -3.03
C TYR A 127 -16.23 -12.24 -1.89
N LEU A 128 -16.10 -13.54 -2.18
CA LEU A 128 -15.84 -14.58 -1.19
C LEU A 128 -14.35 -14.70 -0.81
N ASP A 129 -13.44 -14.18 -1.62
CA ASP A 129 -11.99 -14.22 -1.37
C ASP A 129 -11.56 -13.08 -0.42
N MET A 130 -12.02 -13.15 0.82
CA MET A 130 -11.78 -12.18 1.88
C MET A 130 -11.32 -12.86 3.17
N ASN A 131 -10.45 -12.20 3.92
CA ASN A 131 -10.00 -12.65 5.24
C ASN A 131 -9.72 -11.42 6.14
N LEU A 132 -10.75 -10.98 6.86
CA LEU A 132 -10.66 -9.81 7.73
C LEU A 132 -9.69 -10.02 8.90
N GLY A 133 -9.71 -11.18 9.52
CA GLY A 133 -8.83 -11.49 10.65
C GLY A 133 -7.35 -11.39 10.27
N MET A 134 -6.97 -11.91 9.10
CA MET A 134 -5.60 -11.79 8.60
C MET A 134 -5.27 -10.37 8.16
N ALA A 135 -6.22 -9.63 7.59
CA ALA A 135 -6.01 -8.22 7.26
C ALA A 135 -5.75 -7.38 8.52
N ASN A 136 -6.52 -7.58 9.59
CA ASN A 136 -6.28 -6.93 10.89
C ASN A 136 -4.88 -7.27 11.42
N TYR A 137 -4.48 -8.54 11.38
CA TYR A 137 -3.16 -9.00 11.84
C TYR A 137 -2.01 -8.38 11.04
N LEU A 138 -2.11 -8.37 9.71
CA LEU A 138 -1.08 -7.81 8.85
C LEU A 138 -0.95 -6.30 8.99
N ALA A 139 -2.06 -5.60 9.20
CA ALA A 139 -2.05 -4.17 9.52
C ALA A 139 -1.34 -3.90 10.87
N GLU A 140 -1.65 -4.68 11.91
CA GLU A 140 -0.95 -4.62 13.20
C GLU A 140 0.55 -4.85 13.06
N LYS A 141 0.93 -5.88 12.31
CA LYS A 141 2.33 -6.23 12.07
C LYS A 141 3.07 -5.08 11.38
N PHE A 142 2.50 -4.50 10.34
CA PHE A 142 3.12 -3.40 9.60
C PHE A 142 3.24 -2.12 10.45
N LEU A 143 2.21 -1.79 11.23
CA LEU A 143 2.26 -0.68 12.18
C LEU A 143 3.36 -0.86 13.22
N SER A 144 3.37 -1.97 13.93
CA SER A 144 4.27 -2.20 15.06
C SER A 144 5.71 -2.44 14.65
N GLN A 145 5.94 -3.11 13.52
CA GLN A 145 7.29 -3.47 13.07
C GLN A 145 7.93 -2.42 12.17
N VAL A 146 7.14 -1.55 11.52
CA VAL A 146 7.64 -0.64 10.50
C VAL A 146 7.17 0.79 10.73
N LEU A 147 5.87 1.05 10.73
CA LEU A 147 5.35 2.42 10.57
C LEU A 147 5.56 3.29 11.80
N TYR A 148 5.38 2.77 13.02
CA TYR A 148 5.46 3.58 14.23
C TYR A 148 6.86 4.14 14.51
N ASP A 149 7.91 3.43 14.10
CA ASP A 149 9.31 3.84 14.27
C ASP A 149 10.05 3.93 12.92
N ILE A 150 9.33 4.34 11.86
CA ILE A 150 9.90 4.39 10.51
C ILE A 150 11.02 5.42 10.42
N ASP A 151 12.14 5.02 9.85
CA ASP A 151 13.32 5.84 9.63
C ASP A 151 13.65 6.01 8.14
N ASP A 152 14.66 6.82 7.82
CA ASP A 152 15.04 7.14 6.45
C ASP A 152 15.41 5.90 5.61
N SER A 153 15.92 4.83 6.23
CA SER A 153 16.26 3.58 5.51
C SER A 153 15.05 2.84 4.96
N ARG A 154 13.86 3.17 5.48
CA ARG A 154 12.56 2.62 5.05
C ARG A 154 11.71 3.61 4.26
N LEU A 155 12.27 4.76 3.93
CA LEU A 155 11.64 5.83 3.15
C LEU A 155 12.35 6.09 1.82
N ASN A 156 13.54 5.53 1.64
CA ASN A 156 14.34 5.64 0.42
C ASN A 156 14.77 4.26 -0.05
N TYR A 157 14.69 4.03 -1.36
CA TYR A 157 15.16 2.78 -1.92
C TYR A 157 16.65 2.57 -1.63
N PRO A 158 17.06 1.32 -1.35
CA PRO A 158 18.48 1.02 -1.14
C PRO A 158 19.29 1.30 -2.41
N GLU A 159 20.48 1.84 -2.21
CA GLU A 159 21.48 1.95 -3.28
C GLU A 159 22.07 0.56 -3.55
N GLY A 160 22.12 0.13 -4.83
CA GLY A 160 22.65 -1.19 -5.16
C GLY A 160 22.68 -1.50 -6.64
#